data_acff6d87cf04f2844626a340c0aa2aa7
#
_entry.id   acff6d87cf04f2844626a340c0aa2aa7
#
_cell.length_a   1.000
_cell.length_b   1.000
_cell.length_c   1.000
_cell.angle_alpha   90.00
_cell.angle_beta   90.00
_cell.angle_gamma   90.00
#
_symmetry.space_group_name_H-M   'P 1'
#
loop_
_entity.id
_entity.type
_entity.pdbx_description
1 polymer ?
#
loop_
_entity_poly.entity_id
_entity_poly.type
_entity_poly.pdbx_seq_one_letter_code
_entity_poly.pdbx_strand_id
1 'polypeptide(L)'
;TEPDATSPTGKRVSMAIDDNPVFADYPENYADWYTHLSTLSGFGVNSGIFLRFTGDLRPEDITAERIYVVSLGAEGPTRHAVEILTTDREETLLLRPWRALPEETTIAVVLETDPADPSCVAPSATLRALLSPETELARGEEAPARSAEFVAALAAVGLPPERVGAMTVFTTQTITRASLAV
;
A
#
# COMPACT_ATOMS: atom_id res chain seq x y z
N THR A 1 7.56 0.13 2.46
CA THR A 1 8.98 -0.11 2.09
C THR A 1 9.82 1.12 2.38
N GLU A 2 11.07 0.91 2.77
CA GLU A 2 12.08 1.95 3.01
C GLU A 2 13.14 1.93 1.90
N PRO A 3 13.83 3.06 1.64
CA PRO A 3 14.95 3.09 0.71
C PRO A 3 16.08 2.15 1.18
N ASP A 4 16.64 1.37 0.26
CA ASP A 4 17.80 0.52 0.49
C ASP A 4 18.60 0.35 -0.81
N ALA A 5 19.74 1.03 -0.89
CA ALA A 5 20.59 1.02 -2.07
C ALA A 5 21.20 -0.36 -2.37
N THR A 6 21.20 -1.29 -1.42
CA THR A 6 21.71 -2.66 -1.60
C THR A 6 20.65 -3.62 -2.13
N SER A 7 19.38 -3.24 -2.05
CA SER A 7 18.26 -4.02 -2.56
C SER A 7 18.14 -3.92 -4.10
N PRO A 8 17.77 -5.01 -4.78
CA PRO A 8 17.53 -5.00 -6.23
C PRO A 8 16.50 -3.97 -6.69
N THR A 9 15.53 -3.64 -5.84
CA THR A 9 14.47 -2.67 -6.11
C THR A 9 14.82 -1.25 -5.63
N GLY A 10 15.95 -1.06 -4.97
CA GLY A 10 16.29 0.17 -4.25
C GLY A 10 15.46 0.38 -2.97
N LYS A 11 14.67 -0.62 -2.57
CA LYS A 11 13.79 -0.58 -1.39
C LYS A 11 13.82 -1.93 -0.65
N ARG A 12 13.46 -1.90 0.63
CA ARG A 12 13.23 -3.09 1.46
C ARG A 12 11.90 -2.99 2.20
N VAL A 13 11.39 -4.12 2.66
CA VAL A 13 10.25 -4.14 3.57
C VAL A 13 10.71 -3.63 4.93
N SER A 14 10.04 -2.61 5.46
CA SER A 14 10.24 -2.15 6.83
C SER A 14 9.09 -2.66 7.69
N MET A 15 9.42 -3.38 8.73
CA MET A 15 8.50 -3.82 9.76
C MET A 15 8.96 -3.25 11.10
N ALA A 16 8.38 -2.14 11.51
CA ALA A 16 8.59 -1.58 12.85
C ALA A 16 7.84 -2.47 13.86
N ILE A 17 8.55 -3.46 14.42
CA ILE A 17 7.98 -4.42 15.38
C ILE A 17 7.66 -3.71 16.68
N ASP A 18 8.54 -2.83 17.13
CA ASP A 18 8.46 -2.16 18.43
C ASP A 18 7.28 -1.19 18.53
N ASP A 19 6.84 -0.64 17.41
CA ASP A 19 5.74 0.34 17.34
C ASP A 19 4.39 -0.28 16.93
N ASN A 20 4.34 -1.59 16.66
CA ASN A 20 3.13 -2.22 16.17
C ASN A 20 2.46 -3.06 17.27
N PRO A 21 1.34 -2.60 17.85
CA PRO A 21 0.65 -3.30 18.94
C PRO A 21 0.18 -4.72 18.57
N VAL A 22 0.04 -5.02 17.29
CA VAL A 22 -0.30 -6.38 16.83
C VAL A 22 0.83 -7.37 17.12
N PHE A 23 2.07 -6.91 17.26
CA PHE A 23 3.24 -7.74 17.49
C PHE A 23 3.77 -7.70 18.94
N ALA A 24 3.22 -6.81 19.78
CA ALA A 24 3.65 -6.66 21.17
C ALA A 24 3.51 -7.94 22.02
N ASP A 25 2.58 -8.82 21.63
CA ASP A 25 2.28 -10.08 22.34
C ASP A 25 2.95 -11.31 21.68
N TYR A 26 3.80 -11.12 20.65
CA TYR A 26 4.43 -12.24 19.97
C TYR A 26 5.69 -12.72 20.71
N PRO A 27 5.90 -14.05 20.84
CA PRO A 27 7.07 -14.63 21.47
C PRO A 27 8.38 -14.24 20.77
N GLU A 28 9.49 -14.19 21.55
CA GLU A 28 10.85 -13.83 21.08
C GLU A 28 11.33 -14.65 19.86
N ASN A 29 10.83 -15.88 19.69
CA ASN A 29 11.15 -16.74 18.55
C ASN A 29 10.64 -16.22 17.20
N TYR A 30 9.76 -15.23 17.17
CA TYR A 30 9.36 -14.57 15.93
C TYR A 30 10.30 -13.44 15.50
N ALA A 31 11.19 -12.98 16.38
CA ALA A 31 12.13 -11.90 16.07
C ALA A 31 13.04 -12.24 14.87
N ASP A 32 13.51 -13.48 14.78
CA ASP A 32 14.32 -13.94 13.65
C ASP A 32 13.52 -13.94 12.34
N TRP A 33 12.26 -14.36 12.41
CA TRP A 33 11.38 -14.36 11.24
C TRP A 33 11.13 -12.95 10.71
N TYR A 34 10.89 -11.99 11.59
CA TYR A 34 10.75 -10.57 11.22
C TYR A 34 12.03 -9.99 10.65
N THR A 35 13.18 -10.37 11.21
CA THR A 35 14.48 -9.98 10.66
C THR A 35 14.62 -10.47 9.22
N HIS A 36 14.23 -11.71 8.92
CA HIS A 36 14.22 -12.23 7.55
C HIS A 36 13.23 -11.51 6.65
N LEU A 37 12.02 -11.19 7.13
CA LEU A 37 11.05 -10.41 6.34
C LEU A 37 11.58 -9.02 5.99
N SER A 38 12.34 -8.38 6.87
CA SER A 38 12.94 -7.08 6.61
C SER A 38 14.04 -7.09 5.55
N THR A 39 14.54 -8.28 5.15
CA THR A 39 15.49 -8.42 4.03
C THR A 39 14.81 -8.48 2.66
N LEU A 40 13.47 -8.58 2.61
CA LEU A 40 12.75 -8.65 1.35
C LEU A 40 12.82 -7.31 0.60
N SER A 41 13.07 -7.37 -0.70
CA SER A 41 13.17 -6.23 -1.60
C SER A 41 11.82 -5.55 -1.91
N GLY A 42 10.73 -6.08 -1.38
CA GLY A 42 9.36 -5.57 -1.58
C GLY A 42 8.31 -6.55 -1.09
N PHE A 43 7.06 -6.24 -1.36
CA PHE A 43 5.92 -7.09 -1.01
C PHE A 43 5.70 -8.18 -2.05
N GLY A 44 5.09 -9.31 -1.63
CA GLY A 44 4.79 -10.43 -2.52
C GLY A 44 3.85 -10.06 -3.67
N VAL A 45 4.15 -10.50 -4.87
CA VAL A 45 3.38 -10.20 -6.10
C VAL A 45 1.97 -10.81 -6.10
N ASN A 46 1.72 -11.83 -5.28
CA ASN A 46 0.42 -12.50 -5.11
C ASN A 46 -0.19 -12.27 -3.74
N SER A 47 0.38 -11.36 -2.95
CA SER A 47 -0.10 -11.09 -1.59
C SER A 47 -1.44 -10.37 -1.61
N GLY A 48 -2.29 -10.67 -0.63
CA GLY A 48 -3.47 -9.87 -0.35
C GLY A 48 -3.06 -8.45 0.08
N ILE A 49 -3.84 -7.47 -0.35
CA ILE A 49 -3.64 -6.06 -0.02
C ILE A 49 -4.69 -5.68 1.01
N PHE A 50 -4.24 -5.25 2.19
CA PHE A 50 -5.10 -4.88 3.30
C PHE A 50 -5.19 -3.36 3.43
N LEU A 51 -6.41 -2.84 3.43
CA LEU A 51 -6.71 -1.47 3.81
C LEU A 51 -7.51 -1.49 5.11
N ARG A 52 -7.03 -0.79 6.14
CA ARG A 52 -7.70 -0.71 7.45
C ARG A 52 -8.35 0.66 7.63
N PHE A 53 -9.52 0.65 8.23
CA PHE A 53 -10.34 1.82 8.49
C PHE A 53 -10.62 1.92 9.98
N THR A 54 -11.08 3.07 10.44
CA THR A 54 -11.44 3.33 11.84
C THR A 54 -12.93 3.12 12.12
N GLY A 55 -13.73 2.85 11.09
CA GLY A 55 -15.16 2.59 11.18
C GLY A 55 -15.55 1.40 10.32
N ASP A 56 -16.75 0.91 10.53
CA ASP A 56 -17.31 -0.22 9.82
C ASP A 56 -17.45 0.11 8.33
N LEU A 57 -16.91 -0.75 7.52
CA LEU A 57 -17.11 -0.71 6.07
C LEU A 57 -18.40 -1.43 5.73
N ARG A 58 -19.19 -0.82 4.87
CA ARG A 58 -20.29 -1.51 4.23
C ARG A 58 -19.79 -2.07 2.90
N PRO A 59 -19.64 -3.38 2.76
CA PRO A 59 -19.12 -3.99 1.53
C PRO A 59 -19.91 -3.59 0.27
N GLU A 60 -21.22 -3.33 0.42
CA GLU A 60 -22.11 -2.88 -0.65
C GLU A 60 -21.77 -1.48 -1.17
N ASP A 61 -21.11 -0.63 -0.36
CA ASP A 61 -20.73 0.73 -0.74
C ASP A 61 -19.38 0.75 -1.50
N ILE A 62 -18.66 -0.38 -1.49
CA ILE A 62 -17.35 -0.51 -2.12
C ILE A 62 -17.45 -1.42 -3.34
N THR A 63 -17.41 -0.82 -4.51
CA THR A 63 -17.41 -1.56 -5.76
C THR A 63 -16.02 -1.65 -6.38
N ALA A 64 -15.77 -2.70 -7.16
CA ALA A 64 -14.49 -2.92 -7.82
C ALA A 64 -14.11 -1.77 -8.77
N GLU A 65 -15.09 -1.05 -9.31
CA GLU A 65 -14.88 0.11 -10.18
C GLU A 65 -14.22 1.27 -9.44
N ARG A 66 -14.49 1.41 -8.14
CA ARG A 66 -13.91 2.45 -7.26
C ARG A 66 -12.53 2.09 -6.71
N ILE A 67 -12.04 0.88 -7.02
CA ILE A 67 -10.72 0.42 -6.57
C ILE A 67 -9.75 0.43 -7.74
N TYR A 68 -8.64 1.11 -7.54
CA TYR A 68 -7.56 1.20 -8.52
C TYR A 68 -6.34 0.51 -7.92
N VAL A 69 -5.94 -0.62 -8.50
CA VAL A 69 -4.64 -1.25 -8.26
C VAL A 69 -3.84 -1.04 -9.54
N VAL A 70 -2.85 -0.16 -9.49
CA VAL A 70 -2.13 0.32 -10.67
C VAL A 70 -0.64 0.08 -10.49
N SER A 71 -0.02 -0.62 -11.43
CA SER A 71 1.43 -0.71 -11.52
C SER A 71 1.99 0.49 -12.28
N LEU A 72 3.05 1.10 -11.72
CA LEU A 72 3.72 2.28 -12.24
C LEU A 72 5.05 1.86 -12.88
N GLY A 73 4.97 1.10 -13.97
CA GLY A 73 6.13 0.63 -14.72
C GLY A 73 6.64 1.64 -15.76
N ALA A 74 7.77 1.33 -16.38
CA ALA A 74 8.39 2.18 -17.41
C ALA A 74 7.52 2.38 -18.67
N GLU A 75 6.62 1.44 -18.94
CA GLU A 75 5.68 1.52 -20.09
C GLU A 75 4.43 2.34 -19.78
N GLY A 76 4.35 2.89 -18.56
CA GLY A 76 3.21 3.66 -18.07
C GLY A 76 2.34 2.89 -17.08
N PRO A 77 1.31 3.56 -16.53
CA PRO A 77 0.43 2.98 -15.54
C PRO A 77 -0.46 1.88 -16.14
N THR A 78 -0.52 0.74 -15.46
CA THR A 78 -1.38 -0.39 -15.86
C THR A 78 -2.30 -0.77 -14.71
N ARG A 79 -3.62 -0.75 -14.94
CA ARG A 79 -4.64 -1.16 -13.94
C ARG A 79 -4.79 -2.67 -13.90
N HIS A 80 -4.82 -3.22 -12.69
CA HIS A 80 -5.02 -4.64 -12.42
C HIS A 80 -6.41 -4.89 -11.84
N ALA A 81 -7.07 -5.95 -12.34
CA ALA A 81 -8.32 -6.41 -11.78
C ALA A 81 -8.08 -7.06 -10.41
N VAL A 82 -8.97 -6.77 -9.47
CA VAL A 82 -8.95 -7.31 -8.12
C VAL A 82 -10.29 -7.89 -7.73
N GLU A 83 -10.26 -8.86 -6.84
CA GLU A 83 -11.41 -9.36 -6.12
C GLU A 83 -11.44 -8.71 -4.74
N ILE A 84 -12.61 -8.27 -4.32
CA ILE A 84 -12.86 -7.79 -2.97
C ILE A 84 -13.26 -9.00 -2.13
N LEU A 85 -12.49 -9.27 -1.07
CA LEU A 85 -12.79 -10.34 -0.14
C LEU A 85 -13.35 -9.73 1.14
N THR A 86 -14.45 -10.28 1.62
CA THR A 86 -14.98 -9.96 2.94
C THR A 86 -14.12 -10.64 3.99
N THR A 87 -13.80 -9.91 5.05
CA THR A 87 -13.11 -10.45 6.23
C THR A 87 -14.09 -10.47 7.40
N ASP A 88 -13.78 -11.24 8.44
CA ASP A 88 -14.54 -11.23 9.70
C ASP A 88 -14.36 -9.90 10.48
N ARG A 89 -13.55 -8.99 9.95
CA ARG A 89 -13.27 -7.67 10.50
C ARG A 89 -13.89 -6.60 9.61
N GLU A 90 -14.98 -6.02 10.09
CA GLU A 90 -15.77 -5.00 9.38
C GLU A 90 -14.95 -3.75 9.01
N GLU A 91 -13.86 -3.46 9.76
CA GLU A 91 -12.96 -2.34 9.47
C GLU A 91 -11.83 -2.67 8.50
N THR A 92 -11.86 -3.83 7.82
CA THR A 92 -10.76 -4.26 6.94
C THR A 92 -11.26 -4.63 5.56
N LEU A 93 -10.71 -3.96 4.55
CA LEU A 93 -10.88 -4.31 3.15
C LEU A 93 -9.68 -5.16 2.69
N LEU A 94 -9.96 -6.37 2.22
CA LEU A 94 -8.95 -7.25 1.63
C LEU A 94 -9.16 -7.32 0.12
N LEU A 95 -8.12 -6.94 -0.63
CA LEU A 95 -8.08 -7.02 -2.08
C LEU A 95 -7.14 -8.15 -2.51
N ARG A 96 -7.59 -8.99 -3.40
CA ARG A 96 -6.79 -10.04 -4.02
C ARG A 96 -6.63 -9.75 -5.51
N PRO A 97 -5.41 -9.48 -6.01
CA PRO A 97 -5.18 -9.39 -7.44
C PRO A 97 -5.54 -10.70 -8.15
N TRP A 98 -6.22 -10.62 -9.29
CA TRP A 98 -6.59 -11.81 -10.07
C TRP A 98 -5.40 -12.46 -10.76
N ARG A 99 -4.34 -11.71 -10.95
CA ARG A 99 -3.05 -12.17 -11.50
C ARG A 99 -1.93 -11.62 -10.66
N ALA A 100 -0.78 -12.28 -10.70
CA ALA A 100 0.42 -11.77 -10.08
C ALA A 100 0.71 -10.34 -10.57
N LEU A 101 1.03 -9.46 -9.63
CA LEU A 101 1.51 -8.12 -9.95
C LEU A 101 2.91 -8.22 -10.57
N PRO A 102 3.32 -7.27 -11.41
CA PRO A 102 4.68 -7.27 -11.95
C PRO A 102 5.71 -7.14 -10.83
N GLU A 103 6.86 -7.81 -10.99
CA GLU A 103 7.99 -7.73 -10.06
C GLU A 103 8.69 -6.37 -10.12
N GLU A 104 9.41 -6.02 -9.06
CA GLU A 104 10.28 -4.82 -8.98
C GLU A 104 9.55 -3.52 -9.39
N THR A 105 8.23 -3.47 -9.13
CA THR A 105 7.37 -2.40 -9.64
C THR A 105 6.66 -1.70 -8.51
N THR A 106 6.56 -0.38 -8.59
CA THR A 106 5.74 0.41 -7.67
C THR A 106 4.26 0.19 -7.98
N ILE A 107 3.50 -0.16 -6.96
CA ILE A 107 2.05 -0.38 -7.03
C ILE A 107 1.37 0.71 -6.23
N ALA A 108 0.45 1.41 -6.86
CA ALA A 108 -0.50 2.31 -6.20
C ALA A 108 -1.84 1.60 -6.02
N VAL A 109 -2.38 1.63 -4.82
CA VAL A 109 -3.72 1.15 -4.50
C VAL A 109 -4.53 2.32 -3.99
N VAL A 110 -5.61 2.64 -4.69
CA VAL A 110 -6.46 3.79 -4.36
C VAL A 110 -7.91 3.32 -4.27
N LEU A 111 -8.56 3.67 -3.17
CA LEU A 111 -10.01 3.61 -3.03
C LEU A 111 -10.57 5.00 -3.33
N GLU A 112 -11.34 5.08 -4.40
CA GLU A 112 -12.02 6.30 -4.79
C GLU A 112 -13.23 6.55 -3.90
N THR A 113 -13.41 7.79 -3.50
CA THR A 113 -14.54 8.26 -2.70
C THR A 113 -15.29 9.36 -3.46
N ASP A 114 -16.54 9.60 -3.11
CA ASP A 114 -17.29 10.76 -3.54
C ASP A 114 -17.52 11.67 -2.32
N PRO A 115 -16.88 12.84 -2.26
CA PRO A 115 -17.03 13.75 -1.11
C PRO A 115 -18.47 14.23 -0.87
N ALA A 116 -19.35 14.11 -1.88
CA ALA A 116 -20.76 14.47 -1.77
C ALA A 116 -21.63 13.36 -1.16
N ASP A 117 -21.09 12.13 -1.08
CA ASP A 117 -21.79 10.97 -0.54
C ASP A 117 -21.43 10.78 0.94
N PRO A 118 -22.35 10.95 1.90
CA PRO A 118 -22.07 10.83 3.32
C PRO A 118 -21.73 9.40 3.77
N SER A 119 -21.99 8.39 2.95
CA SER A 119 -21.60 6.99 3.21
C SER A 119 -20.14 6.70 2.79
N CYS A 120 -19.47 7.64 2.14
CA CYS A 120 -18.15 7.46 1.60
C CYS A 120 -17.05 7.44 2.66
N VAL A 121 -16.02 6.64 2.37
CA VAL A 121 -14.80 6.57 3.17
C VAL A 121 -14.08 7.92 3.12
N ALA A 122 -13.91 8.54 4.28
CA ALA A 122 -13.14 9.77 4.41
C ALA A 122 -11.62 9.45 4.56
N PRO A 123 -10.74 10.19 3.87
CA PRO A 123 -9.30 10.00 4.04
C PRO A 123 -8.85 10.34 5.46
N SER A 124 -7.89 9.57 5.99
CA SER A 124 -7.27 9.86 7.27
C SER A 124 -6.52 11.21 7.25
N ALA A 125 -6.31 11.80 8.42
CA ALA A 125 -5.52 13.05 8.53
C ALA A 125 -4.10 12.86 7.94
N THR A 126 -3.47 11.71 8.17
CA THR A 126 -2.17 11.37 7.61
C THR A 126 -2.20 11.31 6.08
N LEU A 127 -3.22 10.66 5.49
CA LEU A 127 -3.34 10.58 4.04
C LEU A 127 -3.54 11.96 3.41
N ARG A 128 -4.40 12.79 4.00
CA ARG A 128 -4.59 14.17 3.54
C ARG A 128 -3.29 14.98 3.56
N ALA A 129 -2.51 14.82 4.63
CA ALA A 129 -1.21 15.47 4.74
C ALA A 129 -0.20 14.97 3.70
N LEU A 130 -0.18 13.65 3.39
CA LEU A 130 0.66 13.08 2.34
C LEU A 130 0.28 13.56 0.93
N LEU A 131 -0.99 13.82 0.68
CA LEU A 131 -1.49 14.29 -0.61
C LEU A 131 -1.45 15.81 -0.77
N SER A 132 -1.16 16.56 0.30
CA SER A 132 -1.03 18.01 0.28
C SER A 132 0.43 18.43 0.32
N PRO A 133 0.99 19.04 -0.73
CA PRO A 133 2.38 19.46 -0.76
C PRO A 133 2.72 20.58 0.25
N GLU A 134 1.70 21.22 0.82
CA GLU A 134 1.85 22.36 1.75
C GLU A 134 1.85 21.94 3.24
N THR A 135 1.58 20.66 3.52
CA THR A 135 1.45 20.20 4.90
C THR A 135 2.78 19.63 5.39
N GLU A 136 3.40 20.28 6.37
CA GLU A 136 4.50 19.68 7.13
C GLU A 136 3.99 18.47 7.91
N LEU A 137 4.34 17.29 7.45
CA LEU A 137 4.10 16.07 8.23
C LEU A 137 5.04 16.05 9.42
N ALA A 138 4.49 16.05 10.63
CA ALA A 138 5.22 16.02 11.90
C ALA A 138 6.06 14.74 12.13
N ARG A 139 6.37 13.96 11.10
CA ARG A 139 7.09 12.69 11.18
C ARG A 139 8.31 12.67 10.27
N GLY A 140 9.43 13.19 10.79
CA GLY A 140 10.78 12.88 10.34
C GLY A 140 11.17 13.29 8.92
N GLU A 141 12.44 13.12 8.59
CA GLU A 141 13.07 13.51 7.32
C GLU A 141 12.54 12.76 6.09
N GLU A 142 11.87 11.62 6.27
CA GLU A 142 11.32 10.79 5.17
C GLU A 142 9.95 11.27 4.65
N ALA A 143 9.27 12.13 5.39
CA ALA A 143 7.92 12.59 5.06
C ALA A 143 7.83 13.30 3.69
N PRO A 144 8.77 14.17 3.28
CA PRO A 144 8.72 14.82 1.97
C PRO A 144 8.86 13.84 0.80
N ALA A 145 9.78 12.86 0.91
CA ALA A 145 9.99 11.85 -0.12
C ALA A 145 8.76 10.96 -0.28
N ARG A 146 8.13 10.60 0.83
CA ARG A 146 6.92 9.80 0.85
C ARG A 146 5.72 10.55 0.27
N SER A 147 5.55 11.83 0.59
CA SER A 147 4.53 12.69 -0.01
C SER A 147 4.71 12.78 -1.52
N ALA A 148 5.93 13.01 -2.01
CA ALA A 148 6.20 13.06 -3.45
C ALA A 148 5.86 11.73 -4.16
N GLU A 149 6.14 10.58 -3.54
CA GLU A 149 5.78 9.25 -4.05
C GLU A 149 4.26 9.08 -4.16
N PHE A 150 3.50 9.48 -3.14
CA PHE A 150 2.03 9.41 -3.14
C PHE A 150 1.41 10.32 -4.18
N VAL A 151 1.88 11.57 -4.26
CA VAL A 151 1.40 12.56 -5.24
C VAL A 151 1.69 12.09 -6.67
N ALA A 152 2.90 11.59 -6.94
CA ALA A 152 3.26 11.06 -8.25
C ALA A 152 2.42 9.83 -8.63
N ALA A 153 2.20 8.92 -7.69
CA ALA A 153 1.37 7.74 -7.88
C ALA A 153 -0.10 8.10 -8.16
N LEU A 154 -0.65 9.07 -7.43
CA LEU A 154 -2.01 9.53 -7.64
C LEU A 154 -2.19 10.23 -9.00
N ALA A 155 -1.23 11.05 -9.41
CA ALA A 155 -1.21 11.66 -10.74
C ALA A 155 -1.21 10.62 -11.85
N ALA A 156 -0.46 9.51 -11.69
CA ALA A 156 -0.44 8.42 -12.64
C ALA A 156 -1.76 7.62 -12.68
N VAL A 157 -2.48 7.52 -11.57
CA VAL A 157 -3.84 6.94 -11.51
C VAL A 157 -4.86 7.84 -12.19
N GLY A 158 -4.61 9.16 -12.24
CA GLY A 158 -5.49 10.14 -12.87
C GLY A 158 -6.69 10.56 -12.00
N LEU A 159 -6.58 10.38 -10.68
CA LEU A 159 -7.59 10.83 -9.73
C LEU A 159 -7.15 12.11 -9.01
N PRO A 160 -8.07 13.06 -8.78
CA PRO A 160 -7.77 14.24 -7.97
C PRO A 160 -7.78 13.87 -6.47
N PRO A 161 -6.96 14.57 -5.63
CA PRO A 161 -6.81 14.25 -4.21
C PRO A 161 -8.10 14.20 -3.39
N GLU A 162 -9.07 15.05 -3.73
CA GLU A 162 -10.38 15.13 -3.06
C GLU A 162 -11.25 13.87 -3.29
N ARG A 163 -10.95 13.07 -4.29
CA ARG A 163 -11.64 11.81 -4.58
C ARG A 163 -10.93 10.57 -4.01
N VAL A 164 -9.96 10.75 -3.13
CA VAL A 164 -9.22 9.65 -2.50
C VAL A 164 -9.73 9.39 -1.10
N GLY A 165 -10.38 8.25 -0.87
CA GLY A 165 -10.83 7.80 0.44
C GLY A 165 -9.73 7.05 1.22
N ALA A 166 -9.00 6.18 0.53
CA ALA A 166 -7.83 5.50 1.08
C ALA A 166 -6.78 5.27 -0.01
N MET A 167 -5.51 5.24 0.38
CA MET A 167 -4.42 5.00 -0.56
C MET A 167 -3.24 4.34 0.14
N THR A 168 -2.56 3.44 -0.57
CA THR A 168 -1.25 2.93 -0.20
C THR A 168 -0.37 2.80 -1.43
N VAL A 169 0.94 2.95 -1.24
CA VAL A 169 1.96 2.77 -2.27
C VAL A 169 3.03 1.83 -1.73
N PHE A 170 3.37 0.82 -2.50
CA PHE A 170 4.40 -0.14 -2.15
C PHE A 170 5.13 -0.65 -3.40
N THR A 171 6.29 -1.29 -3.19
CA THR A 171 7.05 -1.93 -4.26
C THR A 171 6.94 -3.43 -4.14
N THR A 172 6.75 -4.13 -5.25
CA THR A 172 6.76 -5.59 -5.31
C THR A 172 8.19 -6.12 -5.29
N GLN A 173 8.36 -7.29 -4.66
CA GLN A 173 9.67 -7.95 -4.58
C GLN A 173 10.09 -8.57 -5.91
N THR A 174 11.40 -8.85 -6.03
CA THR A 174 11.93 -9.71 -7.08
C THR A 174 11.81 -11.18 -6.65
N ILE A 175 11.19 -12.02 -7.49
CA ILE A 175 11.03 -13.45 -7.25
C ILE A 175 11.94 -14.25 -8.18
N THR A 176 12.01 -13.84 -9.44
CA THR A 176 12.72 -14.61 -10.49
C THR A 176 14.23 -14.57 -10.32
N ARG A 177 14.82 -13.48 -9.86
CA ARG A 177 16.27 -13.38 -9.63
C ARG A 177 16.76 -14.35 -8.56
N ALA A 178 15.99 -14.51 -7.48
CA ALA A 178 16.34 -15.45 -6.41
C ALA A 178 16.29 -16.91 -6.90
N SER A 179 15.40 -17.21 -7.83
CA SER A 179 15.25 -18.56 -8.41
C SER A 179 16.31 -18.91 -9.47
N LEU A 180 16.94 -17.90 -10.09
CA LEU A 180 17.97 -18.08 -11.12
C LEU A 180 19.40 -18.09 -10.56
N ALA A 181 19.58 -17.78 -9.27
CA ALA A 181 20.88 -17.74 -8.59
C ALA A 181 21.28 -19.08 -7.93
N VAL A 182 20.59 -20.20 -8.25
CA VAL A 182 20.86 -21.56 -7.76
C VAL A 182 21.66 -22.36 -8.78
#